data_ae6b1045c4fca36a0bf9b13a11368734
#
_entry.id   ae6b1045c4fca36a0bf9b13a11368734
#
_cell.length_a   1.000
_cell.length_b   1.000
_cell.length_c   1.000
_cell.angle_alpha   90.00
_cell.angle_beta   90.00
_cell.angle_gamma   90.00
#
_symmetry.space_group_name_H-M   'P 1'
#
loop_
_entity.id
_entity.type
_entity.pdbx_description
1 polymer ?
#
loop_
_entity_poly.entity_id
_entity_poly.type
_entity_poly.pdbx_seq_one_letter_code
_entity_poly.pdbx_strand_id
1 'polypeptide(L)'
;ADSKMDGPRPCTILAVNPEKVIRAQQDRTLLEQLRTADLLIPDGIGVILAMRLLGLGQAERVPGSELMPKLCGRAVAKGYSVFLFGASAEVNQQAVAALQRRYPGIQIVGSHHGYVKEDEMPSVISLINECQPDLLFVALGSPHQELWMSRYLPQLQVKVCQGVGGTFDVLAGHVRRAPKI
;
A
#
# COMPACT_ATOMS: atom_id res chain seq x y z
N ALA A 1 -9.79 7.10 -6.35
CA ALA A 1 -8.68 7.76 -5.65
C ALA A 1 -8.88 9.28 -5.66
N ASP A 2 -9.08 9.90 -6.83
CA ASP A 2 -9.16 11.36 -6.95
C ASP A 2 -10.22 11.99 -6.03
N SER A 3 -11.41 11.39 -5.89
CA SER A 3 -12.48 11.87 -5.00
C SER A 3 -12.15 11.81 -3.50
N LYS A 4 -11.08 11.13 -3.13
CA LYS A 4 -10.62 10.98 -1.73
C LYS A 4 -9.39 11.84 -1.42
N MET A 5 -8.83 12.53 -2.42
CA MET A 5 -7.63 13.35 -2.24
C MET A 5 -7.87 14.61 -1.39
N ASP A 6 -9.12 15.04 -1.27
CA ASP A 6 -9.50 16.25 -0.52
C ASP A 6 -10.26 15.92 0.78
N GLY A 7 -10.18 14.67 1.23
CA GLY A 7 -10.84 14.22 2.46
C GLY A 7 -10.17 14.74 3.73
N PRO A 8 -10.90 14.81 4.86
CA PRO A 8 -10.39 15.31 6.13
C PRO A 8 -9.39 14.36 6.82
N ARG A 9 -9.26 13.14 6.33
CA ARG A 9 -8.34 12.12 6.83
C ARG A 9 -7.75 11.31 5.67
N PRO A 10 -6.58 10.65 5.87
CA PRO A 10 -6.00 9.77 4.87
C PRO A 10 -6.97 8.67 4.44
N CYS A 11 -7.08 8.47 3.12
CA CYS A 11 -7.81 7.33 2.56
C CYS A 11 -6.93 6.08 2.61
N THR A 12 -7.42 5.00 3.21
CA THR A 12 -6.69 3.73 3.34
C THR A 12 -7.11 2.72 2.29
N ILE A 13 -6.13 2.11 1.63
CA ILE A 13 -6.35 1.06 0.63
C ILE A 13 -5.62 -0.20 1.08
N LEU A 14 -6.36 -1.29 1.30
CA LEU A 14 -5.82 -2.57 1.71
C LEU A 14 -6.25 -3.70 0.76
N ALA A 15 -5.31 -4.56 0.43
CA ALA A 15 -5.61 -5.79 -0.29
C ALA A 15 -6.11 -6.88 0.68
N VAL A 16 -7.14 -7.61 0.27
CA VAL A 16 -7.71 -8.74 1.01
C VAL A 16 -7.49 -10.03 0.23
N ASN A 17 -6.82 -10.99 0.86
CA ASN A 17 -6.62 -12.34 0.36
C ASN A 17 -7.17 -13.37 1.37
N PRO A 18 -7.34 -14.65 1.01
CA PRO A 18 -7.89 -15.66 1.90
C PRO A 18 -7.10 -15.83 3.21
N GLU A 19 -5.77 -15.78 3.15
CA GLU A 19 -4.89 -15.87 4.32
C GLU A 19 -5.18 -14.74 5.32
N LYS A 20 -5.29 -13.51 4.82
CA LYS A 20 -5.59 -12.34 5.64
C LYS A 20 -6.98 -12.43 6.29
N VAL A 21 -7.98 -12.96 5.57
CA VAL A 21 -9.33 -13.18 6.12
C VAL A 21 -9.29 -14.19 7.27
N ILE A 22 -8.57 -15.30 7.10
CA ILE A 22 -8.43 -16.32 8.16
C ILE A 22 -7.69 -15.73 9.37
N ARG A 23 -6.59 -15.02 9.13
CA ARG A 23 -5.80 -14.40 10.19
C ARG A 23 -6.58 -13.36 11.00
N ALA A 24 -7.40 -12.56 10.32
CA ALA A 24 -8.25 -11.55 10.96
C ALA A 24 -9.29 -12.14 11.93
N GLN A 25 -9.63 -13.43 11.82
CA GLN A 25 -10.50 -14.10 12.80
C GLN A 25 -9.83 -14.26 14.16
N GLN A 26 -8.50 -14.28 14.20
CA GLN A 26 -7.70 -14.45 15.41
C GLN A 26 -6.97 -13.15 15.83
N ASP A 27 -6.89 -12.17 14.93
CA ASP A 27 -6.24 -10.88 15.13
C ASP A 27 -7.28 -9.75 15.05
N ARG A 28 -7.69 -9.28 16.23
CA ARG A 28 -8.72 -8.24 16.35
C ARG A 28 -8.30 -6.91 15.74
N THR A 29 -7.01 -6.57 15.83
CA THR A 29 -6.48 -5.34 15.25
C THR A 29 -6.52 -5.40 13.73
N LEU A 30 -6.09 -6.52 13.14
CA LEU A 30 -6.17 -6.73 11.71
C LEU A 30 -7.64 -6.70 11.23
N LEU A 31 -8.56 -7.35 11.95
CA LEU A 31 -9.99 -7.33 11.62
C LEU A 31 -10.53 -5.90 11.59
N GLU A 32 -10.19 -5.10 12.59
CA GLU A 32 -10.65 -3.71 12.67
C GLU A 32 -10.07 -2.87 11.54
N GLN A 33 -8.78 -3.06 11.19
CA GLN A 33 -8.17 -2.37 10.05
C GLN A 33 -8.86 -2.72 8.71
N LEU A 34 -9.23 -3.98 8.52
CA LEU A 34 -9.98 -4.39 7.34
C LEU A 34 -11.39 -3.78 7.32
N ARG A 35 -12.06 -3.65 8.48
CA ARG A 35 -13.41 -3.08 8.59
C ARG A 35 -13.43 -1.57 8.36
N THR A 36 -12.38 -0.88 8.78
CA THR A 36 -12.29 0.60 8.74
C THR A 36 -11.59 1.14 7.52
N ALA A 37 -10.97 0.28 6.71
CA ALA A 37 -10.34 0.70 5.46
C ALA A 37 -11.36 1.33 4.50
N ASP A 38 -10.96 2.44 3.85
CA ASP A 38 -11.81 3.14 2.89
C ASP A 38 -12.02 2.34 1.60
N LEU A 39 -11.04 1.53 1.23
CA LEU A 39 -11.11 0.67 0.06
C LEU A 39 -10.43 -0.68 0.36
N LEU A 40 -11.22 -1.75 0.26
CA LEU A 40 -10.72 -3.12 0.24
C LEU A 40 -10.67 -3.61 -1.20
N ILE A 41 -9.49 -4.07 -1.63
CA ILE A 41 -9.30 -4.64 -2.96
C ILE A 41 -9.18 -6.16 -2.85
N PRO A 42 -10.04 -6.94 -3.55
CA PRO A 42 -9.97 -8.39 -3.52
C PRO A 42 -8.73 -8.87 -4.27
N ASP A 43 -7.76 -9.40 -3.53
CA ASP A 43 -6.51 -9.96 -4.05
C ASP A 43 -6.51 -11.48 -3.90
N GLY A 44 -6.65 -12.15 -5.00
CA GLY A 44 -6.72 -13.59 -5.08
C GLY A 44 -8.09 -14.14 -5.46
N ILE A 45 -8.07 -15.22 -6.24
CA ILE A 45 -9.27 -15.87 -6.77
C ILE A 45 -10.18 -16.41 -5.66
N GLY A 46 -9.60 -16.83 -4.53
CA GLY A 46 -10.35 -17.38 -3.40
C GLY A 46 -11.30 -16.36 -2.78
N VAL A 47 -10.91 -15.08 -2.68
CA VAL A 47 -11.80 -14.01 -2.19
C VAL A 47 -12.95 -13.78 -3.16
N ILE A 48 -12.68 -13.75 -4.47
CA ILE A 48 -13.70 -13.58 -5.51
C ILE A 48 -14.72 -14.73 -5.47
N LEU A 49 -14.23 -15.97 -5.36
CA LEU A 49 -15.11 -17.14 -5.26
C LEU A 49 -15.97 -17.09 -3.99
N ALA A 50 -15.37 -16.74 -2.84
CA ALA A 50 -16.11 -16.60 -1.59
C ALA A 50 -17.19 -15.51 -1.69
N MET A 51 -16.87 -14.35 -2.26
CA MET A 51 -17.84 -13.27 -2.48
C MET A 51 -19.03 -13.73 -3.34
N ARG A 52 -18.77 -14.48 -4.43
CA ARG A 52 -19.82 -15.03 -5.29
C ARG A 52 -20.70 -16.04 -4.55
N LEU A 53 -20.08 -16.98 -3.82
CA LEU A 53 -20.81 -18.01 -3.05
C LEU A 53 -21.68 -17.41 -1.94
N LEU A 54 -21.23 -16.32 -1.32
CA LEU A 54 -21.95 -15.60 -0.27
C LEU A 54 -22.96 -14.55 -0.81
N GLY A 55 -23.11 -14.43 -2.13
CA GLY A 55 -24.03 -13.45 -2.72
C GLY A 55 -23.63 -11.99 -2.52
N LEU A 56 -22.35 -11.71 -2.26
CA LEU A 56 -21.82 -10.37 -2.00
C LEU A 56 -21.54 -9.56 -3.28
N GLY A 57 -22.08 -9.98 -4.41
CA GLY A 57 -21.93 -9.32 -5.69
C GLY A 57 -20.76 -9.86 -6.52
N GLN A 58 -20.57 -9.23 -7.69
CA GLN A 58 -19.45 -9.54 -8.59
C GLN A 58 -18.35 -8.53 -8.37
N ALA A 59 -17.16 -9.00 -8.00
CA ALA A 59 -15.97 -8.19 -7.92
C ALA A 59 -14.94 -8.71 -8.92
N GLU A 60 -14.19 -7.79 -9.54
CA GLU A 60 -13.02 -8.14 -10.32
C GLU A 60 -11.82 -8.29 -9.39
N ARG A 61 -10.94 -9.24 -9.71
CA ARG A 61 -9.68 -9.40 -9.01
C ARG A 61 -8.79 -8.17 -9.29
N VAL A 62 -8.41 -7.47 -8.22
CA VAL A 62 -7.45 -6.36 -8.30
C VAL A 62 -6.23 -6.71 -7.44
N PRO A 63 -5.17 -7.32 -8.00
CA PRO A 63 -3.96 -7.57 -7.25
C PRO A 63 -3.36 -6.24 -6.76
N GLY A 64 -2.93 -6.19 -5.49
CA GLY A 64 -2.28 -5.01 -4.93
C GLY A 64 -1.06 -4.55 -5.75
N SER A 65 -0.33 -5.53 -6.31
CA SER A 65 0.80 -5.31 -7.22
C SER A 65 0.43 -4.71 -8.59
N GLU A 66 -0.85 -4.69 -8.97
CA GLU A 66 -1.35 -4.01 -10.18
C GLU A 66 -1.89 -2.61 -9.87
N LEU A 67 -2.48 -2.44 -8.69
CA LEU A 67 -3.05 -1.15 -8.32
C LEU A 67 -1.97 -0.09 -8.10
N MET A 68 -0.89 -0.42 -7.40
CA MET A 68 0.21 0.52 -7.17
C MET A 68 0.79 1.10 -8.49
N PRO A 69 1.14 0.32 -9.51
CA PRO A 69 1.57 0.85 -10.81
C PRO A 69 0.52 1.75 -11.49
N LYS A 70 -0.77 1.40 -11.39
CA LYS A 70 -1.85 2.25 -11.92
C LYS A 70 -1.94 3.58 -11.19
N LEU A 71 -1.78 3.58 -9.87
CA LEU A 71 -1.74 4.81 -9.06
C LEU A 71 -0.51 5.65 -9.39
N CYS A 72 0.65 5.05 -9.64
CA CYS A 72 1.84 5.76 -10.10
C CYS A 72 1.62 6.44 -11.46
N GLY A 73 1.00 5.74 -12.43
CA GLY A 73 0.63 6.36 -13.71
C GLY A 73 -0.37 7.51 -13.55
N ARG A 74 -1.31 7.37 -12.60
CA ARG A 74 -2.25 8.44 -12.28
C ARG A 74 -1.56 9.62 -11.58
N ALA A 75 -0.58 9.34 -10.72
CA ALA A 75 0.23 10.35 -10.05
C ALA A 75 0.96 11.25 -11.06
N VAL A 76 1.60 10.64 -12.08
CA VAL A 76 2.23 11.41 -13.17
C VAL A 76 1.21 12.30 -13.90
N ALA A 77 0.07 11.72 -14.27
CA ALA A 77 -0.95 12.44 -15.03
C ALA A 77 -1.59 13.62 -14.26
N LYS A 78 -1.58 13.57 -12.92
CA LYS A 78 -2.20 14.56 -12.05
C LYS A 78 -1.20 15.41 -11.26
N GLY A 79 0.09 15.13 -11.38
CA GLY A 79 1.13 15.82 -10.60
C GLY A 79 1.14 15.46 -9.11
N TYR A 80 0.63 14.28 -8.72
CA TYR A 80 0.64 13.85 -7.34
C TYR A 80 2.03 13.37 -6.91
N SER A 81 2.42 13.75 -5.70
CA SER A 81 3.67 13.32 -5.08
C SER A 81 3.54 11.95 -4.40
N VAL A 82 4.64 11.20 -4.39
CA VAL A 82 4.68 9.81 -3.94
C VAL A 82 5.80 9.63 -2.92
N PHE A 83 5.53 8.90 -1.83
CA PHE A 83 6.53 8.43 -0.89
C PHE A 83 6.52 6.90 -0.79
N LEU A 84 7.70 6.27 -0.75
CA LEU A 84 7.86 4.83 -0.61
C LEU A 84 8.41 4.49 0.77
N PHE A 85 7.64 3.75 1.57
CA PHE A 85 8.08 3.27 2.88
C PHE A 85 8.04 1.75 2.96
N GLY A 86 9.16 1.12 3.32
CA GLY A 86 9.20 -0.32 3.52
C GLY A 86 10.30 -1.03 2.75
N ALA A 87 10.28 -2.37 2.81
CA ALA A 87 11.29 -3.29 2.31
C ALA A 87 12.71 -3.02 2.90
N SER A 88 13.74 -3.71 2.40
CA SER A 88 15.12 -3.39 2.73
C SER A 88 15.56 -2.08 2.06
N ALA A 89 16.65 -1.49 2.53
CA ALA A 89 17.19 -0.27 1.94
C ALA A 89 17.52 -0.46 0.45
N GLU A 90 18.12 -1.59 0.10
CA GLU A 90 18.45 -1.94 -1.29
C GLU A 90 17.20 -2.09 -2.16
N VAL A 91 16.23 -2.88 -1.71
CA VAL A 91 14.95 -3.12 -2.45
C VAL A 91 14.17 -1.82 -2.59
N ASN A 92 14.13 -0.98 -1.56
CA ASN A 92 13.46 0.32 -1.60
C ASN A 92 14.07 1.23 -2.67
N GLN A 93 15.40 1.37 -2.69
CA GLN A 93 16.12 2.17 -3.69
C GLN A 93 15.92 1.64 -5.11
N GLN A 94 15.96 0.32 -5.29
CA GLN A 94 15.73 -0.32 -6.59
C GLN A 94 14.27 -0.12 -7.06
N ALA A 95 13.29 -0.17 -6.16
CA ALA A 95 11.90 0.11 -6.46
C ALA A 95 11.70 1.57 -6.90
N VAL A 96 12.34 2.54 -6.21
CA VAL A 96 12.35 3.96 -6.61
C VAL A 96 12.90 4.10 -8.04
N ALA A 97 14.08 3.54 -8.31
CA ALA A 97 14.71 3.61 -9.62
C ALA A 97 13.86 2.95 -10.71
N ALA A 98 13.20 1.82 -10.40
CA ALA A 98 12.30 1.13 -11.32
C ALA A 98 11.07 1.98 -11.65
N LEU A 99 10.47 2.65 -10.66
CA LEU A 99 9.34 3.55 -10.87
C LEU A 99 9.72 4.77 -11.69
N GLN A 100 10.87 5.38 -11.42
CA GLN A 100 11.36 6.53 -12.21
C GLN A 100 11.61 6.17 -13.68
N ARG A 101 12.17 4.98 -13.94
CA ARG A 101 12.34 4.48 -15.33
C ARG A 101 11.01 4.19 -16.01
N ARG A 102 10.05 3.60 -15.28
CA ARG A 102 8.75 3.18 -15.84
C ARG A 102 7.78 4.35 -16.04
N TYR A 103 7.88 5.35 -15.18
CA TYR A 103 6.99 6.51 -15.15
C TYR A 103 7.81 7.81 -15.18
N PRO A 104 8.36 8.22 -16.34
CA PRO A 104 9.06 9.48 -16.45
C PRO A 104 8.19 10.64 -15.97
N GLY A 105 8.74 11.48 -15.10
CA GLY A 105 8.00 12.59 -14.49
C GLY A 105 7.27 12.27 -13.19
N ILE A 106 7.36 11.03 -12.66
CA ILE A 106 6.83 10.71 -11.34
C ILE A 106 7.56 11.53 -10.26
N GLN A 107 6.79 12.18 -9.41
CA GLN A 107 7.31 12.99 -8.30
C GLN A 107 7.48 12.13 -7.05
N ILE A 108 8.60 11.40 -6.94
CA ILE A 108 8.95 10.68 -5.71
C ILE A 108 9.65 11.67 -4.78
N VAL A 109 8.89 12.17 -3.79
CA VAL A 109 9.35 13.21 -2.85
C VAL A 109 10.17 12.66 -1.69
N GLY A 110 10.15 11.33 -1.50
CA GLY A 110 10.99 10.68 -0.50
C GLY A 110 10.81 9.17 -0.49
N SER A 111 11.72 8.50 0.19
CA SER A 111 11.65 7.06 0.44
C SER A 111 12.41 6.69 1.69
N HIS A 112 11.97 5.62 2.38
CA HIS A 112 12.67 5.07 3.55
C HIS A 112 12.45 3.56 3.64
N HIS A 113 13.46 2.81 4.06
CA HIS A 113 13.35 1.37 4.28
C HIS A 113 12.45 1.04 5.48
N GLY A 114 11.96 -0.21 5.56
CA GLY A 114 11.02 -0.63 6.58
C GLY A 114 11.64 -1.25 7.84
N TYR A 115 12.96 -1.47 7.85
CA TYR A 115 13.68 -2.00 9.02
C TYR A 115 14.05 -0.86 9.97
N VAL A 116 13.04 -0.31 10.63
CA VAL A 116 13.13 0.86 11.52
C VAL A 116 12.83 0.40 12.94
N LYS A 117 13.66 0.78 13.88
CA LYS A 117 13.41 0.52 15.30
C LYS A 117 12.32 1.46 15.82
N GLU A 118 11.73 1.08 16.96
CA GLU A 118 10.64 1.84 17.57
C GLU A 118 11.06 3.27 17.96
N ASP A 119 12.27 3.44 18.46
CA ASP A 119 12.87 4.72 18.85
C ASP A 119 13.22 5.63 17.65
N GLU A 120 13.42 5.04 16.48
CA GLU A 120 13.71 5.77 15.23
C GLU A 120 12.41 6.18 14.49
N MET A 121 11.28 5.55 14.81
CA MET A 121 10.02 5.75 14.09
C MET A 121 9.54 7.22 14.11
N PRO A 122 9.66 8.00 15.20
CA PRO A 122 9.28 9.42 15.18
C PRO A 122 10.00 10.22 14.08
N SER A 123 11.26 9.91 13.81
CA SER A 123 12.04 10.57 12.74
C SER A 123 11.52 10.23 11.35
N VAL A 124 11.08 8.98 11.14
CA VAL A 124 10.45 8.55 9.88
C VAL A 124 9.10 9.24 9.67
N ILE A 125 8.29 9.36 10.73
CA ILE A 125 7.01 10.08 10.68
C ILE A 125 7.25 11.57 10.34
N SER A 126 8.23 12.21 10.97
CA SER A 126 8.61 13.59 10.66
C SER A 126 9.04 13.75 9.20
N LEU A 127 9.90 12.85 8.71
CA LEU A 127 10.35 12.84 7.32
C LEU A 127 9.20 12.74 6.32
N ILE A 128 8.25 11.83 6.57
CA ILE A 128 7.06 11.69 5.69
C ILE A 128 6.23 12.98 5.71
N ASN A 129 6.02 13.57 6.89
CA ASN A 129 5.24 14.80 7.04
C ASN A 129 5.94 16.03 6.41
N GLU A 130 7.26 16.12 6.50
CA GLU A 130 8.05 17.17 5.84
C GLU A 130 7.96 17.07 4.31
N CYS A 131 7.95 15.84 3.77
CA CYS A 131 7.79 15.59 2.33
C CYS A 131 6.36 15.86 1.82
N GLN A 132 5.35 15.85 2.68
CA GLN A 132 3.92 16.05 2.37
C GLN A 132 3.44 15.26 1.14
N PRO A 133 3.61 13.94 1.09
CA PRO A 133 3.24 13.16 -0.09
C PRO A 133 1.71 13.07 -0.24
N ASP A 134 1.22 13.11 -1.49
CA ASP A 134 -0.17 12.79 -1.78
C ASP A 134 -0.44 11.28 -1.60
N LEU A 135 0.51 10.44 -2.04
CA LEU A 135 0.42 8.99 -2.00
C LEU A 135 1.57 8.40 -1.17
N LEU A 136 1.22 7.60 -0.16
CA LEU A 136 2.16 6.81 0.63
C LEU A 136 1.95 5.32 0.32
N PHE A 137 3.00 4.65 -0.16
CA PHE A 137 3.02 3.20 -0.34
C PHE A 137 3.80 2.53 0.79
N VAL A 138 3.14 1.60 1.50
CA VAL A 138 3.71 0.89 2.66
C VAL A 138 3.96 -0.57 2.32
N ALA A 139 5.22 -0.99 2.31
CA ALA A 139 5.70 -2.33 1.95
C ALA A 139 6.38 -3.02 3.14
N LEU A 140 5.61 -3.32 4.19
CA LEU A 140 6.11 -4.00 5.40
C LEU A 140 5.65 -5.47 5.49
N GLY A 141 4.85 -5.91 4.50
CA GLY A 141 4.16 -7.20 4.55
C GLY A 141 2.99 -7.22 5.54
N SER A 142 2.06 -8.16 5.32
CA SER A 142 0.91 -8.34 6.23
C SER A 142 1.31 -9.30 7.37
N PRO A 143 0.92 -9.05 8.65
CA PRO A 143 0.06 -7.97 9.12
C PRO A 143 0.81 -6.69 9.52
N HIS A 144 2.15 -6.64 9.39
CA HIS A 144 2.95 -5.53 9.93
C HIS A 144 2.57 -4.19 9.31
N GLN A 145 2.26 -4.14 8.01
CA GLN A 145 1.83 -2.90 7.35
C GLN A 145 0.48 -2.41 7.87
N GLU A 146 -0.47 -3.30 8.13
CA GLU A 146 -1.78 -2.94 8.67
C GLU A 146 -1.65 -2.42 10.11
N LEU A 147 -0.83 -3.06 10.94
CA LEU A 147 -0.53 -2.61 12.29
C LEU A 147 0.18 -1.26 12.29
N TRP A 148 1.16 -1.08 11.42
CA TRP A 148 1.86 0.19 11.26
C TRP A 148 0.91 1.30 10.82
N MET A 149 0.08 1.05 9.82
CA MET A 149 -0.92 2.02 9.35
C MET A 149 -1.91 2.38 10.46
N SER A 150 -2.40 1.39 11.23
CA SER A 150 -3.27 1.62 12.39
C SER A 150 -2.68 2.60 13.38
N ARG A 151 -1.40 2.42 13.68
CA ARG A 151 -0.71 3.16 14.74
C ARG A 151 -0.26 4.56 14.32
N TYR A 152 0.24 4.69 13.09
CA TYR A 152 0.94 5.90 12.69
C TYR A 152 0.20 6.76 11.67
N LEU A 153 -0.75 6.19 10.91
CA LEU A 153 -1.49 6.97 9.91
C LEU A 153 -2.23 8.19 10.48
N PRO A 154 -2.79 8.15 11.73
CA PRO A 154 -3.38 9.34 12.34
C PRO A 154 -2.42 10.51 12.57
N GLN A 155 -1.10 10.24 12.54
CA GLN A 155 -0.05 11.25 12.74
C GLN A 155 0.52 11.77 11.41
N LEU A 156 0.08 11.20 10.27
CA LEU A 156 0.62 11.48 8.95
C LEU A 156 -0.23 12.47 8.16
N GLN A 157 0.44 13.39 7.49
CA GLN A 157 -0.16 14.35 6.57
C GLN A 157 -0.09 13.82 5.13
N VAL A 158 -0.79 12.69 4.88
CA VAL A 158 -0.87 12.06 3.56
C VAL A 158 -2.34 11.98 3.12
N LYS A 159 -2.61 12.00 1.82
CA LYS A 159 -3.99 11.94 1.31
C LYS A 159 -4.45 10.50 1.10
N VAL A 160 -3.58 9.66 0.57
CA VAL A 160 -3.87 8.24 0.33
C VAL A 160 -2.72 7.38 0.81
N CYS A 161 -3.02 6.33 1.59
CA CYS A 161 -2.07 5.33 2.05
C CYS A 161 -2.48 3.95 1.56
N GLN A 162 -1.58 3.27 0.83
CA GLN A 162 -1.81 1.91 0.34
C GLN A 162 -0.80 0.94 0.93
N GLY A 163 -1.30 -0.14 1.57
CA GLY A 163 -0.49 -1.31 1.90
C GLY A 163 -0.23 -2.14 0.64
N VAL A 164 1.05 -2.30 0.26
CA VAL A 164 1.44 -2.93 -1.01
C VAL A 164 2.19 -4.26 -0.84
N GLY A 165 2.46 -4.69 0.40
CA GLY A 165 3.14 -5.96 0.70
C GLY A 165 4.48 -6.08 -0.04
N GLY A 166 4.73 -7.22 -0.68
CA GLY A 166 5.97 -7.50 -1.42
C GLY A 166 6.06 -6.83 -2.80
N THR A 167 5.28 -5.80 -3.09
CA THR A 167 5.30 -5.15 -4.42
C THR A 167 6.65 -4.49 -4.73
N PHE A 168 7.38 -4.01 -3.71
CA PHE A 168 8.70 -3.43 -3.93
C PHE A 168 9.72 -4.48 -4.40
N ASP A 169 9.64 -5.72 -3.88
CA ASP A 169 10.50 -6.83 -4.32
C ASP A 169 10.23 -7.18 -5.79
N VAL A 170 8.97 -7.12 -6.21
CA VAL A 170 8.59 -7.32 -7.62
C VAL A 170 9.12 -6.19 -8.51
N LEU A 171 9.02 -4.94 -8.07
CA LEU A 171 9.56 -3.77 -8.81
C LEU A 171 11.08 -3.81 -8.91
N ALA A 172 11.75 -4.23 -7.84
CA ALA A 172 13.21 -4.41 -7.79
C ALA A 172 13.70 -5.62 -8.62
N GLY A 173 12.79 -6.51 -9.05
CA GLY A 173 13.13 -7.69 -9.82
C GLY A 173 13.63 -8.89 -9.01
N HIS A 174 13.56 -8.81 -7.68
CA HIS A 174 13.96 -9.90 -6.77
C HIS A 174 12.95 -11.06 -6.77
N VAL A 175 11.68 -10.76 -7.01
CA VAL A 175 10.60 -11.74 -7.07
C VAL A 175 9.90 -11.66 -8.42
N ARG A 176 9.75 -12.81 -9.09
CA ARG A 176 8.92 -12.89 -10.29
C ARG A 176 7.45 -12.93 -9.92
N ARG A 177 6.67 -12.13 -10.62
CA ARG A 177 5.22 -12.14 -10.47
C ARG A 177 4.66 -13.50 -10.88
N ALA A 178 3.69 -14.02 -10.11
CA ALA A 178 2.94 -15.20 -10.55
C ALA A 178 2.28 -14.96 -11.92
N PRO A 179 2.25 -15.97 -12.80
CA PRO A 179 1.58 -15.87 -14.09
C PRO A 179 0.13 -15.40 -13.92
N LYS A 180 -0.36 -14.63 -14.87
CA LYS A 180 -1.79 -14.33 -14.94
C LYS A 180 -2.52 -15.63 -15.33
N ILE A 181 -3.31 -16.17 -14.44
CA ILE A 181 -4.25 -17.24 -14.70
C ILE A 181 -5.60 -16.61 -15.03
#